data_02ac95a790d4b2ad59e7d6e6aa39155c
#
_entry.id   02ac95a790d4b2ad59e7d6e6aa39155c
#
_cell.length_a   1.000
_cell.length_b   1.000
_cell.length_c   1.000
_cell.angle_alpha   90.00
_cell.angle_beta   90.00
_cell.angle_gamma   90.00
#
_symmetry.space_group_name_H-M   'P 1'
#
loop_
_entity.id
_entity.type
_entity.pdbx_description
1 polymer ?
#
loop_
_entity_poly.entity_id
_entity_poly.type
_entity_poly.pdbx_seq_one_letter_code
_entity_poly.pdbx_strand_id
1 'polypeptide(L)'
;MNQPPNGFWAQATADPDRTVLVAPDGQTWTAGRLHAAANRLVHGLRAAGLRQGDAFAVVLPNGVEFFTAYLAATQAGFYLVPVNHHLVGPEIAWIVSDSGSKVLIAHERFTDAATAAADEAKLPASHRYAVGEVDGFRPYAELLDGQSDAPPDDRTLGWVMNYTSGTTGRPRGIRRPLPGRLPEESHLGGFLGIFGIRPFDDNVHLVCSPLYHTAVLQFAGAALHIGHPLVLMDKWAPEEMLRGIDAHRCTHTHMVPTQFHRLLALPDEVKERYDVTSMRHAIHGAAPCPDHVKRAMIDWWGRCVEEYYAASEGGGAFATAEDWLKKPGTVGKAWPISELAVFDDDGNRLPPGELGTVYMKMSTGGFSYHKDRTKTEKNRIGDFFTVGDLGILDEEGYLFLRDRKIDMIISGGVNIYPAEIEAALLAHPAVADAAAFGIPHADWGEEVKAVVEPAEGHLPGDVFATEILAHCAQLLAGYKRPKSVDFIETMPRDPNGKLYKRRLRDPYWEGHQRPL
;
A
#
# COMPACT_ATOMS: atom_id res chain seq x y z
N MET A 1 11.46 35.57 -5.81
CA MET A 1 10.13 34.94 -5.68
C MET A 1 10.11 34.25 -4.32
N ASN A 2 9.17 34.62 -3.43
CA ASN A 2 9.04 33.94 -2.14
C ASN A 2 8.78 32.45 -2.39
N GLN A 3 9.53 31.59 -1.70
CA GLN A 3 9.21 30.16 -1.73
C GLN A 3 7.76 29.98 -1.25
N PRO A 4 6.96 29.14 -1.95
CA PRO A 4 5.60 28.87 -1.50
C PRO A 4 5.62 28.21 -0.11
N PRO A 5 4.58 28.48 0.71
CA PRO A 5 4.55 27.99 2.08
C PRO A 5 4.57 26.46 2.14
N ASN A 6 5.40 25.91 3.03
CA ASN A 6 5.56 24.46 3.19
C ASN A 6 4.38 23.85 3.93
N GLY A 7 3.82 22.78 3.36
CA GLY A 7 2.72 22.01 3.94
C GLY A 7 1.34 22.61 3.71
N PHE A 8 0.33 21.73 3.78
CA PHE A 8 -1.06 22.06 3.46
C PHE A 8 -1.62 23.24 4.28
N TRP A 9 -1.36 23.31 5.58
CA TRP A 9 -1.99 24.32 6.47
C TRP A 9 -1.53 25.74 6.15
N ALA A 10 -0.25 25.92 5.89
CA ALA A 10 0.28 27.22 5.48
C ALA A 10 -0.25 27.64 4.09
N GLN A 11 -0.38 26.68 3.19
CA GLN A 11 -0.97 26.92 1.87
C GLN A 11 -2.46 27.28 1.95
N ALA A 12 -3.23 26.57 2.80
CA ALA A 12 -4.65 26.84 3.00
C ALA A 12 -4.91 28.22 3.62
N THR A 13 -3.97 28.71 4.41
CA THR A 13 -4.02 30.09 4.94
C THR A 13 -3.69 31.11 3.86
N ALA A 14 -2.73 30.81 2.98
CA ALA A 14 -2.28 31.73 1.92
C ALA A 14 -3.28 31.81 0.75
N ASP A 15 -3.93 30.69 0.39
CA ASP A 15 -4.90 30.58 -0.69
C ASP A 15 -6.04 29.61 -0.30
N PRO A 16 -7.02 30.10 0.48
CA PRO A 16 -8.11 29.28 1.01
C PRO A 16 -9.11 28.83 -0.07
N ASP A 17 -9.20 29.54 -1.19
CA ASP A 17 -10.16 29.28 -2.26
C ASP A 17 -9.66 28.26 -3.28
N ARG A 18 -8.37 27.89 -3.23
CA ARG A 18 -7.80 26.91 -4.13
C ARG A 18 -8.47 25.55 -3.95
N THR A 19 -8.93 24.94 -5.07
CA THR A 19 -9.42 23.56 -5.07
C THR A 19 -8.28 22.59 -4.74
N VAL A 20 -8.47 21.75 -3.73
CA VAL A 20 -7.46 20.77 -3.27
C VAL A 20 -7.93 19.33 -3.35
N LEU A 21 -9.24 19.09 -3.51
CA LEU A 21 -9.78 17.75 -3.54
C LEU A 21 -11.08 17.70 -4.36
N VAL A 22 -11.19 16.69 -5.21
CA VAL A 22 -12.43 16.26 -5.86
C VAL A 22 -12.83 14.95 -5.20
N ALA A 23 -13.97 14.95 -4.52
CA ALA A 23 -14.50 13.79 -3.81
C ALA A 23 -15.12 12.78 -4.81
N PRO A 24 -15.36 11.51 -4.39
CA PRO A 24 -15.93 10.49 -5.27
C PRO A 24 -17.31 10.82 -5.84
N ASP A 25 -18.08 11.68 -5.18
CA ASP A 25 -19.39 12.19 -5.64
C ASP A 25 -19.26 13.40 -6.59
N GLY A 26 -18.04 13.80 -6.94
CA GLY A 26 -17.75 14.95 -7.79
C GLY A 26 -17.72 16.31 -7.06
N GLN A 27 -18.02 16.36 -5.76
CA GLN A 27 -17.91 17.61 -5.01
C GLN A 27 -16.45 18.07 -4.93
N THR A 28 -16.25 19.38 -5.15
CA THR A 28 -14.94 20.00 -4.98
C THR A 28 -14.81 20.61 -3.58
N TRP A 29 -13.63 20.46 -3.02
CA TRP A 29 -13.26 21.02 -1.73
C TRP A 29 -12.12 22.02 -1.88
N THR A 30 -12.31 23.20 -1.30
CA THR A 30 -11.25 24.20 -1.24
C THR A 30 -10.31 23.95 -0.05
N ALA A 31 -9.11 24.51 -0.13
CA ALA A 31 -8.11 24.42 0.94
C ALA A 31 -8.64 24.96 2.27
N GLY A 32 -9.31 26.11 2.25
CA GLY A 32 -9.89 26.72 3.45
C GLY A 32 -10.99 25.86 4.06
N ARG A 33 -11.89 25.29 3.23
CA ARG A 33 -12.97 24.41 3.73
C ARG A 33 -12.41 23.14 4.38
N LEU A 34 -11.41 22.50 3.76
CA LEU A 34 -10.78 21.29 4.30
C LEU A 34 -9.97 21.61 5.57
N HIS A 35 -9.26 22.75 5.60
CA HIS A 35 -8.53 23.22 6.78
C HIS A 35 -9.46 23.47 7.96
N ALA A 36 -10.56 24.20 7.74
CA ALA A 36 -11.57 24.46 8.78
C ALA A 36 -12.16 23.15 9.34
N ALA A 37 -12.48 22.18 8.49
CA ALA A 37 -12.98 20.87 8.92
C ALA A 37 -11.93 20.12 9.78
N ALA A 38 -10.66 20.13 9.36
CA ALA A 38 -9.58 19.52 10.13
C ALA A 38 -9.36 20.18 11.49
N ASN A 39 -9.46 21.52 11.58
CA ASN A 39 -9.36 22.26 12.84
C ASN A 39 -10.50 21.89 13.77
N ARG A 40 -11.74 21.89 13.29
CA ARG A 40 -12.91 21.47 14.09
C ARG A 40 -12.74 20.07 14.63
N LEU A 41 -12.26 19.14 13.80
CA LEU A 41 -12.01 17.76 14.24
C LEU A 41 -10.93 17.70 15.32
N VAL A 42 -9.85 18.49 15.25
CA VAL A 42 -8.87 18.57 16.35
C VAL A 42 -9.52 18.98 17.66
N HIS A 43 -10.32 20.06 17.64
CA HIS A 43 -11.00 20.53 18.84
C HIS A 43 -12.01 19.52 19.38
N GLY A 44 -12.78 18.84 18.50
CA GLY A 44 -13.70 17.78 18.87
C GLY A 44 -13.02 16.56 19.49
N LEU A 45 -11.90 16.10 18.90
CA LEU A 45 -11.12 15.00 19.46
C LEU A 45 -10.51 15.37 20.82
N ARG A 46 -10.09 16.63 21.01
CA ARG A 46 -9.63 17.12 22.31
C ARG A 46 -10.76 17.19 23.35
N ALA A 47 -11.94 17.62 22.94
CA ALA A 47 -13.14 17.60 23.80
C ALA A 47 -13.52 16.15 24.18
N ALA A 48 -13.31 15.18 23.29
CA ALA A 48 -13.42 13.76 23.57
C ALA A 48 -12.23 13.17 24.39
N GLY A 49 -11.31 14.02 24.87
CA GLY A 49 -10.25 13.65 25.80
C GLY A 49 -8.91 13.24 25.18
N LEU A 50 -8.72 13.37 23.87
CA LEU A 50 -7.42 13.11 23.24
C LEU A 50 -6.40 14.19 23.60
N ARG A 51 -5.16 13.78 23.75
CA ARG A 51 -3.99 14.63 23.99
C ARG A 51 -2.88 14.26 23.00
N GLN A 52 -1.90 15.11 22.86
CA GLN A 52 -0.70 14.83 22.06
C GLN A 52 -0.12 13.45 22.41
N GLY A 53 0.20 12.64 21.40
CA GLY A 53 0.67 11.25 21.55
C GLY A 53 -0.42 10.21 21.64
N ASP A 54 -1.69 10.60 21.76
CA ASP A 54 -2.83 9.67 21.70
C ASP A 54 -3.15 9.25 20.26
N ALA A 55 -3.80 8.10 20.13
CA ALA A 55 -4.23 7.56 18.85
C ALA A 55 -5.78 7.57 18.71
N PHE A 56 -6.24 7.69 17.48
CA PHE A 56 -7.62 7.38 17.10
C PHE A 56 -7.64 6.58 15.79
N ALA A 57 -8.60 5.67 15.70
CA ALA A 57 -8.75 4.77 14.57
C ALA A 57 -9.85 5.26 13.61
N VAL A 58 -9.65 5.00 12.31
CA VAL A 58 -10.66 5.30 11.28
C VAL A 58 -10.92 4.07 10.42
N VAL A 59 -12.21 3.74 10.23
CA VAL A 59 -12.73 2.71 9.34
C VAL A 59 -13.59 3.42 8.29
N LEU A 60 -12.91 4.08 7.35
CA LEU A 60 -13.52 5.00 6.37
C LEU A 60 -13.21 4.56 4.93
N PRO A 61 -14.12 4.83 3.97
CA PRO A 61 -13.81 4.75 2.56
C PRO A 61 -12.88 5.91 2.14
N ASN A 62 -12.47 5.93 0.88
CA ASN A 62 -11.85 7.12 0.31
C ASN A 62 -12.86 8.27 0.33
N GLY A 63 -12.51 9.36 0.96
CA GLY A 63 -13.40 10.50 1.12
C GLY A 63 -12.76 11.66 1.85
N VAL A 64 -13.54 12.72 1.98
CA VAL A 64 -13.12 13.96 2.64
C VAL A 64 -12.86 13.74 4.12
N GLU A 65 -13.65 12.91 4.77
CA GLU A 65 -13.52 12.59 6.19
C GLU A 65 -12.19 11.93 6.50
N PHE A 66 -11.68 11.12 5.56
CA PHE A 66 -10.35 10.52 5.69
C PHE A 66 -9.25 11.58 5.70
N PHE A 67 -9.29 12.54 4.76
CA PHE A 67 -8.31 13.64 4.72
C PHE A 67 -8.50 14.63 5.87
N THR A 68 -9.73 14.86 6.30
CA THR A 68 -10.00 15.65 7.52
C THR A 68 -9.34 15.00 8.74
N ALA A 69 -9.47 13.68 8.91
CA ALA A 69 -8.82 12.93 9.98
C ALA A 69 -7.29 12.94 9.86
N TYR A 70 -6.76 12.76 8.64
CA TYR A 70 -5.33 12.81 8.37
C TYR A 70 -4.71 14.17 8.74
N LEU A 71 -5.31 15.26 8.28
CA LEU A 71 -4.84 16.61 8.55
C LEU A 71 -5.02 16.99 10.03
N ALA A 72 -6.11 16.58 10.67
CA ALA A 72 -6.32 16.78 12.09
C ALA A 72 -5.24 16.08 12.93
N ALA A 73 -4.97 14.80 12.64
CA ALA A 73 -3.96 14.03 13.36
C ALA A 73 -2.57 14.64 13.19
N THR A 74 -2.20 14.96 11.94
CA THR A 74 -0.84 15.39 11.60
C THR A 74 -0.53 16.82 12.01
N GLN A 75 -1.53 17.66 12.37
CA GLN A 75 -1.26 18.99 12.93
C GLN A 75 -1.34 19.09 14.46
N ALA A 76 -1.91 18.06 15.13
CA ALA A 76 -2.20 18.12 16.57
C ALA A 76 -1.40 17.11 17.41
N GLY A 77 -0.40 16.47 16.81
CA GLY A 77 0.44 15.49 17.50
C GLY A 77 -0.28 14.18 17.84
N PHE A 78 -1.36 13.83 17.11
CA PHE A 78 -2.04 12.56 17.28
C PHE A 78 -1.45 11.48 16.38
N TYR A 79 -1.74 10.23 16.70
CA TYR A 79 -1.55 9.11 15.78
C TYR A 79 -2.87 8.80 15.09
N LEU A 80 -2.93 8.94 13.77
CA LEU A 80 -4.00 8.39 12.96
C LEU A 80 -3.74 6.90 12.74
N VAL A 81 -4.72 6.06 13.05
CA VAL A 81 -4.68 4.61 12.79
C VAL A 81 -5.68 4.29 11.67
N PRO A 82 -5.24 4.29 10.40
CA PRO A 82 -6.09 3.88 9.30
C PRO A 82 -6.29 2.37 9.34
N VAL A 83 -7.55 1.94 9.35
CA VAL A 83 -7.91 0.53 9.44
C VAL A 83 -8.48 0.06 8.11
N ASN A 84 -7.99 -1.07 7.62
CA ASN A 84 -8.55 -1.72 6.46
C ASN A 84 -10.01 -2.11 6.72
N HIS A 85 -10.93 -1.48 6.02
CA HIS A 85 -12.37 -1.67 6.18
C HIS A 85 -12.91 -3.02 5.64
N HIS A 86 -12.07 -3.84 5.02
CA HIS A 86 -12.38 -5.21 4.63
C HIS A 86 -12.07 -6.25 5.74
N LEU A 87 -11.47 -5.81 6.84
CA LEU A 87 -11.25 -6.67 8.01
C LEU A 87 -12.58 -6.94 8.72
N VAL A 88 -12.64 -8.10 9.38
CA VAL A 88 -13.79 -8.45 10.24
C VAL A 88 -13.65 -7.81 11.62
N GLY A 89 -14.78 -7.75 12.37
CA GLY A 89 -14.85 -7.10 13.69
C GLY A 89 -13.70 -7.44 14.64
N PRO A 90 -13.36 -8.72 14.90
CA PRO A 90 -12.25 -9.10 15.78
C PRO A 90 -10.87 -8.59 15.33
N GLU A 91 -10.61 -8.53 14.03
CA GLU A 91 -9.34 -8.01 13.51
C GLU A 91 -9.23 -6.50 13.72
N ILE A 92 -10.34 -5.77 13.49
CA ILE A 92 -10.43 -4.32 13.75
C ILE A 92 -10.30 -4.06 15.26
N ALA A 93 -11.00 -4.85 16.11
CA ALA A 93 -10.93 -4.74 17.57
C ALA A 93 -9.49 -4.90 18.08
N TRP A 94 -8.75 -5.84 17.51
CA TRP A 94 -7.34 -6.01 17.81
C TRP A 94 -6.54 -4.73 17.51
N ILE A 95 -6.72 -4.13 16.34
CA ILE A 95 -6.00 -2.91 15.94
C ILE A 95 -6.36 -1.74 16.87
N VAL A 96 -7.64 -1.54 17.16
CA VAL A 96 -8.12 -0.48 18.07
C VAL A 96 -7.51 -0.64 19.47
N SER A 97 -7.52 -1.86 20.00
CA SER A 97 -6.99 -2.16 21.34
C SER A 97 -5.46 -2.07 21.39
N ASP A 98 -4.76 -2.63 20.40
CA ASP A 98 -3.30 -2.66 20.36
C ASP A 98 -2.71 -1.26 20.16
N SER A 99 -3.29 -0.44 19.28
CA SER A 99 -2.89 0.94 19.05
C SER A 99 -3.16 1.86 20.25
N GLY A 100 -4.06 1.43 21.15
CA GLY A 100 -4.58 2.27 22.23
C GLY A 100 -5.44 3.42 21.72
N SER A 101 -6.13 3.22 20.59
CA SER A 101 -7.02 4.24 20.02
C SER A 101 -8.13 4.58 20.98
N LYS A 102 -8.23 5.85 21.34
CA LYS A 102 -9.25 6.37 22.29
C LYS A 102 -10.58 6.65 21.61
N VAL A 103 -10.58 6.93 20.31
CA VAL A 103 -11.76 7.20 19.49
C VAL A 103 -11.73 6.30 18.27
N LEU A 104 -12.91 5.83 17.86
CA LEU A 104 -13.13 5.14 16.59
C LEU A 104 -14.11 5.97 15.76
N ILE A 105 -13.69 6.32 14.53
CA ILE A 105 -14.56 6.96 13.54
C ILE A 105 -14.81 5.92 12.43
N ALA A 106 -16.08 5.56 12.22
CA ALA A 106 -16.48 4.59 11.22
C ALA A 106 -17.39 5.22 10.15
N HIS A 107 -17.68 4.48 9.10
CA HIS A 107 -18.66 4.85 8.08
C HIS A 107 -19.78 3.81 8.06
N GLU A 108 -21.02 4.22 7.81
CA GLU A 108 -22.21 3.36 7.76
C GLU A 108 -22.06 2.15 6.81
N ARG A 109 -21.26 2.26 5.78
CA ARG A 109 -20.94 1.15 4.85
C ARG A 109 -20.27 -0.04 5.52
N PHE A 110 -19.73 0.13 6.72
CA PHE A 110 -18.96 -0.88 7.46
C PHE A 110 -19.54 -1.14 8.86
N THR A 111 -20.84 -0.93 9.04
CA THR A 111 -21.57 -0.97 10.32
C THR A 111 -21.28 -2.23 11.11
N ASP A 112 -21.48 -3.41 10.53
CA ASP A 112 -21.37 -4.69 11.26
C ASP A 112 -19.97 -4.91 11.83
N ALA A 113 -18.94 -4.69 10.99
CA ALA A 113 -17.56 -4.85 11.40
C ALA A 113 -17.12 -3.80 12.43
N ALA A 114 -17.56 -2.54 12.25
CA ALA A 114 -17.22 -1.44 13.16
C ALA A 114 -17.90 -1.59 14.52
N THR A 115 -19.17 -2.00 14.56
CA THR A 115 -19.92 -2.23 15.81
C THR A 115 -19.31 -3.40 16.58
N ALA A 116 -19.12 -4.54 15.93
CA ALA A 116 -18.48 -5.69 16.56
C ALA A 116 -17.07 -5.36 17.10
N ALA A 117 -16.30 -4.57 16.34
CA ALA A 117 -14.98 -4.13 16.76
C ALA A 117 -15.01 -3.22 17.98
N ALA A 118 -15.91 -2.24 18.01
CA ALA A 118 -16.03 -1.29 19.11
C ALA A 118 -16.48 -1.98 20.41
N ASP A 119 -17.36 -2.98 20.31
CA ASP A 119 -17.84 -3.76 21.45
C ASP A 119 -16.74 -4.68 21.99
N GLU A 120 -16.05 -5.42 21.14
CA GLU A 120 -14.96 -6.31 21.54
C GLU A 120 -13.76 -5.53 22.11
N ALA A 121 -13.42 -4.38 21.54
CA ALA A 121 -12.40 -3.46 22.08
C ALA A 121 -12.88 -2.73 23.35
N LYS A 122 -14.15 -2.89 23.76
CA LYS A 122 -14.76 -2.22 24.92
C LYS A 122 -14.63 -0.70 24.84
N LEU A 123 -14.70 -0.14 23.64
CA LEU A 123 -14.65 1.30 23.48
C LEU A 123 -15.97 1.93 23.98
N PRO A 124 -15.93 2.95 24.86
CA PRO A 124 -17.15 3.59 25.33
C PRO A 124 -17.99 4.18 24.18
N ALA A 125 -19.33 4.12 24.27
CA ALA A 125 -20.20 4.69 23.25
C ALA A 125 -19.94 6.19 23.00
N SER A 126 -19.52 6.93 24.04
CA SER A 126 -19.12 8.33 23.94
C SER A 126 -17.89 8.59 23.06
N HIS A 127 -17.15 7.56 22.66
CA HIS A 127 -15.94 7.63 21.87
C HIS A 127 -16.07 6.93 20.50
N ARG A 128 -17.30 6.56 20.13
CA ARG A 128 -17.63 5.95 18.83
C ARG A 128 -18.38 6.98 18.00
N TYR A 129 -17.89 7.27 16.81
CA TYR A 129 -18.50 8.24 15.89
C TYR A 129 -18.64 7.64 14.50
N ALA A 130 -19.72 8.00 13.79
CA ALA A 130 -19.99 7.49 12.46
C ALA A 130 -20.34 8.59 11.45
N VAL A 131 -19.82 8.43 10.25
CA VAL A 131 -20.31 9.11 9.05
C VAL A 131 -21.48 8.27 8.53
N GLY A 132 -22.66 8.87 8.45
CA GLY A 132 -23.93 8.16 8.28
C GLY A 132 -24.44 7.58 9.61
N GLU A 133 -25.36 6.60 9.54
CA GLU A 133 -26.05 6.02 10.69
C GLU A 133 -25.46 4.64 11.05
N VAL A 134 -24.93 4.51 12.27
CA VAL A 134 -24.42 3.25 12.82
C VAL A 134 -24.92 3.08 14.25
N ASP A 135 -25.59 1.97 14.52
CA ASP A 135 -26.11 1.67 15.86
C ASP A 135 -24.99 1.66 16.91
N GLY A 136 -25.22 2.38 18.02
CA GLY A 136 -24.26 2.51 19.12
C GLY A 136 -23.12 3.50 18.85
N PHE A 137 -23.17 4.23 17.74
CA PHE A 137 -22.25 5.31 17.42
C PHE A 137 -22.96 6.66 17.43
N ARG A 138 -22.26 7.69 17.83
CA ARG A 138 -22.69 9.08 17.74
C ARG A 138 -22.47 9.59 16.31
N PRO A 139 -23.27 10.52 15.81
CA PRO A 139 -23.01 11.17 14.52
C PRO A 139 -21.61 11.80 14.47
N TYR A 140 -20.88 11.61 13.37
CA TYR A 140 -19.59 12.26 13.15
C TYR A 140 -19.67 13.78 13.26
N ALA A 141 -20.79 14.37 12.85
CA ALA A 141 -21.05 15.81 12.95
C ALA A 141 -20.87 16.33 14.38
N GLU A 142 -21.17 15.54 15.41
CA GLU A 142 -21.01 15.96 16.81
C GLU A 142 -19.55 16.21 17.21
N LEU A 143 -18.57 15.65 16.49
CA LEU A 143 -17.16 15.99 16.66
C LEU A 143 -16.81 17.36 16.08
N LEU A 144 -17.62 17.87 15.18
CA LEU A 144 -17.35 19.11 14.42
C LEU A 144 -18.23 20.26 14.87
N ASP A 145 -19.49 19.97 15.26
CA ASP A 145 -20.50 20.97 15.56
C ASP A 145 -20.12 21.80 16.79
N GLY A 146 -20.22 23.12 16.64
CA GLY A 146 -19.87 24.06 17.71
C GLY A 146 -18.35 24.18 18.00
N GLN A 147 -17.51 23.42 17.30
CA GLN A 147 -16.06 23.49 17.45
C GLN A 147 -15.48 24.66 16.65
N SER A 148 -14.39 25.23 17.18
CA SER A 148 -13.64 26.30 16.50
C SER A 148 -13.01 25.78 15.20
N ASP A 149 -13.07 26.58 14.15
CA ASP A 149 -12.34 26.35 12.89
C ASP A 149 -10.97 27.02 12.86
N ALA A 150 -10.59 27.74 13.92
CA ALA A 150 -9.25 28.28 14.07
C ALA A 150 -8.22 27.16 14.30
N PRO A 151 -6.99 27.31 13.78
CA PRO A 151 -5.91 26.37 14.10
C PRO A 151 -5.70 26.26 15.61
N PRO A 152 -5.40 25.05 16.14
CA PRO A 152 -5.09 24.90 17.55
C PRO A 152 -3.76 25.61 17.90
N ASP A 153 -3.70 26.24 19.09
CA ASP A 153 -2.55 27.05 19.52
C ASP A 153 -1.27 26.20 19.74
N ASP A 154 -1.42 24.94 20.15
CA ASP A 154 -0.34 23.99 20.48
C ASP A 154 -0.09 22.97 19.35
N ARG A 155 -0.01 23.45 18.11
CA ARG A 155 0.24 22.59 16.94
C ARG A 155 1.59 21.89 17.05
N THR A 156 1.59 20.60 16.74
CA THR A 156 2.80 19.79 16.62
C THR A 156 2.55 18.65 15.64
N LEU A 157 3.61 18.22 14.94
CA LEU A 157 3.48 17.17 13.94
C LEU A 157 3.07 15.85 14.58
N GLY A 158 1.91 15.33 14.16
CA GLY A 158 1.45 13.97 14.42
C GLY A 158 1.92 13.00 13.37
N TRP A 159 1.47 11.75 13.47
CA TRP A 159 1.92 10.70 12.55
C TRP A 159 0.80 9.71 12.19
N VAL A 160 1.02 8.96 11.12
CA VAL A 160 0.17 7.82 10.78
C VAL A 160 0.79 6.54 11.36
N MET A 161 0.02 5.79 12.13
CA MET A 161 0.41 4.50 12.68
C MET A 161 -0.24 3.40 11.84
N ASN A 162 0.48 2.94 10.83
CA ASN A 162 -0.01 1.90 9.93
C ASN A 162 0.10 0.52 10.56
N TYR A 163 -0.90 -0.33 10.29
CA TYR A 163 -0.89 -1.74 10.63
C TYR A 163 -0.62 -2.58 9.39
N THR A 164 0.43 -3.41 9.46
CA THR A 164 0.79 -4.33 8.37
C THR A 164 0.40 -5.76 8.76
N SER A 165 0.04 -6.58 7.76
CA SER A 165 -0.19 -8.02 7.96
C SER A 165 1.11 -8.67 8.46
N GLY A 166 1.15 -8.97 9.76
CA GLY A 166 2.29 -9.66 10.36
C GLY A 166 2.46 -11.08 9.81
N THR A 167 3.69 -11.55 9.67
CA THR A 167 4.01 -12.94 9.31
C THR A 167 3.48 -13.98 10.32
N THR A 168 3.05 -13.56 11.50
CA THR A 168 2.55 -14.39 12.60
C THR A 168 1.04 -14.38 12.79
N GLY A 169 0.27 -13.83 11.82
CA GLY A 169 -1.19 -13.88 11.81
C GLY A 169 -1.92 -12.65 12.34
N ARG A 170 -1.35 -11.87 13.26
CA ARG A 170 -1.98 -10.62 13.73
C ARG A 170 -1.30 -9.40 13.13
N PRO A 171 -2.08 -8.36 12.70
CA PRO A 171 -1.52 -7.11 12.21
C PRO A 171 -0.63 -6.43 13.28
N ARG A 172 0.44 -5.77 12.83
CA ARG A 172 1.37 -5.05 13.69
C ARG A 172 1.44 -3.58 13.34
N GLY A 173 1.40 -2.74 14.38
CA GLY A 173 1.53 -1.30 14.23
C GLY A 173 3.00 -0.89 14.05
N ILE A 174 3.23 0.00 13.08
CA ILE A 174 4.53 0.66 12.89
C ILE A 174 4.42 2.04 13.53
N ARG A 175 5.11 2.22 14.65
CA ARG A 175 5.08 3.48 15.39
C ARG A 175 6.40 4.23 15.22
N ARG A 176 6.29 5.50 14.82
CA ARG A 176 7.42 6.44 14.75
C ARG A 176 7.33 7.44 15.89
N PRO A 177 8.45 7.85 16.50
CA PRO A 177 8.44 8.91 17.50
C PRO A 177 7.89 10.21 16.90
N LEU A 178 7.08 10.93 17.66
CA LEU A 178 6.63 12.26 17.28
C LEU A 178 7.83 13.23 17.33
N PRO A 179 8.05 14.03 16.29
CA PRO A 179 9.27 14.85 16.18
C PRO A 179 9.27 16.08 17.09
N GLY A 180 8.13 16.43 17.72
CA GLY A 180 8.04 17.57 18.64
C GLY A 180 8.28 18.95 18.01
N ARG A 181 7.95 19.10 16.72
CA ARG A 181 8.11 20.33 15.93
C ARG A 181 6.84 20.64 15.15
N LEU A 182 6.71 21.84 14.64
CA LEU A 182 5.58 22.23 13.81
C LEU A 182 5.52 21.41 12.49
N PRO A 183 4.33 21.14 11.96
CA PRO A 183 4.18 20.46 10.67
C PRO A 183 4.94 21.15 9.54
N GLU A 184 4.95 22.46 9.49
CA GLU A 184 5.61 23.30 8.48
C GLU A 184 7.15 23.21 8.52
N GLU A 185 7.73 22.82 9.65
CA GLU A 185 9.17 22.57 9.80
C GLU A 185 9.59 21.19 9.28
N SER A 186 8.61 20.39 8.82
CA SER A 186 8.83 19.07 8.29
C SER A 186 8.60 19.06 6.78
N HIS A 187 9.51 18.43 6.04
CA HIS A 187 9.40 18.31 4.58
C HIS A 187 8.36 17.23 4.20
N LEU A 188 7.09 17.48 4.60
CA LEU A 188 5.98 16.60 4.24
C LEU A 188 5.84 16.59 2.71
N GLY A 189 5.92 15.42 2.11
CA GLY A 189 5.84 15.29 0.65
C GLY A 189 7.18 15.36 -0.09
N GLY A 190 8.28 15.68 0.58
CA GLY A 190 9.60 15.80 -0.06
C GLY A 190 10.07 14.52 -0.77
N PHE A 191 9.56 13.35 -0.38
CA PHE A 191 9.90 12.09 -1.06
C PHE A 191 9.38 12.02 -2.52
N LEU A 192 8.34 12.77 -2.89
CA LEU A 192 7.88 12.85 -4.27
C LEU A 192 8.93 13.43 -5.21
N GLY A 193 9.91 14.18 -4.66
CA GLY A 193 11.07 14.63 -5.40
C GLY A 193 11.97 13.52 -5.94
N ILE A 194 11.91 12.29 -5.38
CA ILE A 194 12.60 11.10 -5.91
C ILE A 194 12.11 10.78 -7.33
N PHE A 195 10.82 11.01 -7.59
CA PHE A 195 10.15 10.82 -8.87
C PHE A 195 10.20 12.07 -9.76
N GLY A 196 10.91 13.12 -9.37
CA GLY A 196 10.95 14.37 -10.12
C GLY A 196 9.72 15.27 -9.96
N ILE A 197 8.76 14.90 -9.12
CA ILE A 197 7.52 15.64 -8.84
C ILE A 197 7.87 16.83 -7.92
N ARG A 198 7.55 18.04 -8.35
CA ARG A 198 7.96 19.28 -7.68
C ARG A 198 6.78 19.96 -7.00
N PRO A 199 7.03 20.67 -5.89
CA PRO A 199 5.99 21.48 -5.26
C PRO A 199 5.41 22.54 -6.20
N PHE A 200 4.09 22.69 -6.18
CA PHE A 200 3.34 23.74 -6.89
C PHE A 200 3.49 23.74 -8.42
N ASP A 201 3.93 22.64 -9.01
CA ASP A 201 3.76 22.46 -10.44
C ASP A 201 2.27 22.14 -10.78
N ASP A 202 1.97 21.98 -12.06
CA ASP A 202 0.60 21.72 -12.55
C ASP A 202 0.14 20.26 -12.41
N ASN A 203 0.70 19.53 -11.44
CA ASN A 203 0.35 18.14 -11.21
C ASN A 203 -0.98 17.96 -10.48
N VAL A 204 -1.72 16.90 -10.86
CA VAL A 204 -2.96 16.43 -10.26
C VAL A 204 -2.80 14.96 -9.88
N HIS A 205 -3.04 14.61 -8.62
CA HIS A 205 -2.90 13.25 -8.12
C HIS A 205 -4.21 12.48 -8.15
N LEU A 206 -4.24 11.32 -8.84
CA LEU A 206 -5.37 10.39 -8.79
C LEU A 206 -5.17 9.38 -7.66
N VAL A 207 -6.08 9.37 -6.69
CA VAL A 207 -6.15 8.36 -5.62
C VAL A 207 -7.04 7.22 -6.08
N CYS A 208 -6.45 6.19 -6.65
CA CYS A 208 -7.17 5.07 -7.24
C CYS A 208 -7.23 3.81 -6.35
N SER A 209 -6.59 3.84 -5.18
CA SER A 209 -6.56 2.72 -4.21
C SER A 209 -6.97 3.19 -2.82
N PRO A 210 -7.32 2.27 -1.88
CA PRO A 210 -7.81 2.68 -0.57
C PRO A 210 -6.77 3.39 0.28
N LEU A 211 -7.17 4.51 0.89
CA LEU A 211 -6.31 5.39 1.70
C LEU A 211 -5.81 4.74 3.00
N TYR A 212 -6.40 3.64 3.46
CA TYR A 212 -5.85 2.93 4.63
C TYR A 212 -4.52 2.23 4.35
N HIS A 213 -4.12 2.07 3.09
CA HIS A 213 -2.80 1.55 2.73
C HIS A 213 -1.72 2.62 2.88
N THR A 214 -0.60 2.22 3.51
CA THR A 214 0.53 3.12 3.78
C THR A 214 0.98 3.90 2.55
N ALA A 215 1.23 3.21 1.44
CA ALA A 215 1.72 3.85 0.23
C ALA A 215 0.70 4.84 -0.35
N VAL A 216 -0.57 4.44 -0.46
CA VAL A 216 -1.63 5.28 -1.04
C VAL A 216 -1.79 6.57 -0.24
N LEU A 217 -1.89 6.48 1.10
CA LEU A 217 -2.00 7.65 1.96
C LEU A 217 -0.73 8.51 1.93
N GLN A 218 0.44 7.87 1.84
CA GLN A 218 1.71 8.60 1.78
C GLN A 218 1.84 9.39 0.48
N PHE A 219 1.52 8.81 -0.69
CA PHE A 219 1.54 9.52 -1.96
C PHE A 219 0.50 10.62 -2.02
N ALA A 220 -0.74 10.34 -1.63
CA ALA A 220 -1.82 11.32 -1.63
C ALA A 220 -1.60 12.46 -0.63
N GLY A 221 -1.21 12.15 0.61
CA GLY A 221 -0.88 13.15 1.62
C GLY A 221 0.30 14.02 1.21
N ALA A 222 1.34 13.42 0.64
CA ALA A 222 2.49 14.14 0.11
C ALA A 222 2.10 15.10 -1.01
N ALA A 223 1.30 14.63 -1.99
CA ALA A 223 0.80 15.46 -3.08
C ALA A 223 0.04 16.69 -2.53
N LEU A 224 -0.86 16.47 -1.55
CA LEU A 224 -1.59 17.55 -0.90
C LEU A 224 -0.65 18.56 -0.22
N HIS A 225 0.39 18.08 0.50
CA HIS A 225 1.34 18.95 1.20
C HIS A 225 2.26 19.76 0.28
N ILE A 226 2.51 19.28 -0.95
CA ILE A 226 3.29 20.03 -1.94
C ILE A 226 2.44 20.84 -2.92
N GLY A 227 1.12 20.89 -2.69
CA GLY A 227 0.22 21.79 -3.40
C GLY A 227 -0.53 21.20 -4.58
N HIS A 228 -0.52 19.88 -4.76
CA HIS A 228 -1.27 19.23 -5.83
C HIS A 228 -2.69 18.89 -5.40
N PRO A 229 -3.70 19.16 -6.22
CA PRO A 229 -5.06 18.70 -5.97
C PRO A 229 -5.17 17.17 -6.11
N LEU A 230 -6.09 16.61 -5.34
CA LEU A 230 -6.39 15.19 -5.33
C LEU A 230 -7.72 14.91 -6.02
N VAL A 231 -7.78 13.86 -6.83
CA VAL A 231 -9.02 13.29 -7.36
C VAL A 231 -9.20 11.91 -6.72
N LEU A 232 -10.30 11.72 -5.99
CA LEU A 232 -10.54 10.49 -5.24
C LEU A 232 -11.49 9.56 -5.99
N MET A 233 -11.09 8.30 -6.17
CA MET A 233 -12.00 7.23 -6.56
C MET A 233 -12.55 6.54 -5.29
N ASP A 234 -13.86 6.24 -5.27
CA ASP A 234 -14.48 5.45 -4.18
C ASP A 234 -14.01 3.99 -4.23
N LYS A 235 -14.19 3.38 -5.39
CA LYS A 235 -13.71 2.04 -5.72
C LYS A 235 -12.94 2.09 -7.02
N TRP A 236 -11.88 1.32 -7.09
CA TRP A 236 -11.15 1.19 -8.33
C TRP A 236 -11.90 0.29 -9.32
N ALA A 237 -12.03 0.77 -10.55
CA ALA A 237 -12.43 0.00 -11.71
C ALA A 237 -11.58 0.50 -12.90
N PRO A 238 -11.17 -0.39 -13.84
CA PRO A 238 -10.22 -0.01 -14.88
C PRO A 238 -10.75 1.13 -15.78
N GLU A 239 -11.98 1.05 -16.28
CA GLU A 239 -12.55 2.10 -17.14
C GLU A 239 -12.79 3.40 -16.37
N GLU A 240 -13.26 3.34 -15.11
CA GLU A 240 -13.44 4.53 -14.28
C GLU A 240 -12.12 5.26 -13.99
N MET A 241 -11.02 4.52 -13.89
CA MET A 241 -9.70 5.12 -13.75
C MET A 241 -9.30 5.90 -15.00
N LEU A 242 -9.49 5.33 -16.20
CA LEU A 242 -9.21 6.02 -17.47
C LEU A 242 -10.08 7.28 -17.62
N ARG A 243 -11.37 7.18 -17.28
CA ARG A 243 -12.29 8.32 -17.26
C ARG A 243 -11.84 9.42 -16.30
N GLY A 244 -11.40 9.06 -15.10
CA GLY A 244 -10.89 10.03 -14.12
C GLY A 244 -9.63 10.74 -14.58
N ILE A 245 -8.70 10.01 -15.23
CA ILE A 245 -7.48 10.58 -15.81
C ILE A 245 -7.84 11.60 -16.88
N ASP A 246 -8.71 11.23 -17.83
CA ASP A 246 -9.13 12.09 -18.93
C ASP A 246 -9.89 13.33 -18.43
N ALA A 247 -10.93 13.13 -17.61
CA ALA A 247 -11.81 14.20 -17.15
C ALA A 247 -11.10 15.24 -16.27
N HIS A 248 -10.15 14.82 -15.45
CA HIS A 248 -9.43 15.68 -14.51
C HIS A 248 -7.99 15.97 -14.92
N ARG A 249 -7.55 15.49 -16.08
CA ARG A 249 -6.17 15.65 -16.56
C ARG A 249 -5.14 15.22 -15.50
N CYS A 250 -5.41 14.09 -14.82
CA CYS A 250 -4.53 13.59 -13.78
C CYS A 250 -3.14 13.31 -14.34
N THR A 251 -2.12 13.65 -13.57
CA THR A 251 -0.71 13.60 -14.03
C THR A 251 0.11 12.57 -13.29
N HIS A 252 -0.26 12.23 -12.07
CA HIS A 252 0.42 11.18 -11.31
C HIS A 252 -0.52 10.36 -10.44
N THR A 253 -0.15 9.12 -10.22
CA THR A 253 -0.92 8.17 -9.40
C THR A 253 -0.01 7.09 -8.82
N HIS A 254 -0.44 6.48 -7.71
CA HIS A 254 0.16 5.27 -7.16
C HIS A 254 -0.70 4.06 -7.51
N MET A 255 -0.07 3.06 -8.09
CA MET A 255 -0.73 1.85 -8.61
C MET A 255 -0.08 0.56 -8.11
N VAL A 256 -0.73 -0.55 -8.42
CA VAL A 256 -0.20 -1.90 -8.19
C VAL A 256 -0.27 -2.74 -9.47
N PRO A 257 0.59 -3.76 -9.63
CA PRO A 257 0.67 -4.56 -10.87
C PRO A 257 -0.64 -5.21 -11.30
N THR A 258 -1.50 -5.61 -10.37
CA THR A 258 -2.84 -6.16 -10.69
C THR A 258 -3.74 -5.14 -11.38
N GLN A 259 -3.59 -3.86 -11.07
CA GLN A 259 -4.31 -2.79 -11.79
C GLN A 259 -3.80 -2.65 -13.22
N PHE A 260 -2.50 -2.76 -13.44
CA PHE A 260 -1.93 -2.79 -14.80
C PHE A 260 -2.47 -3.96 -15.62
N HIS A 261 -2.44 -5.16 -15.05
CA HIS A 261 -2.98 -6.35 -15.72
C HIS A 261 -4.45 -6.17 -16.14
N ARG A 262 -5.29 -5.66 -15.23
CA ARG A 262 -6.72 -5.42 -15.51
C ARG A 262 -6.97 -4.27 -16.49
N LEU A 263 -6.13 -3.24 -16.51
CA LEU A 263 -6.20 -2.17 -17.52
C LEU A 263 -5.85 -2.69 -18.91
N LEU A 264 -4.82 -3.52 -19.02
CA LEU A 264 -4.41 -4.14 -20.28
C LEU A 264 -5.45 -5.11 -20.82
N ALA A 265 -6.22 -5.75 -19.95
CA ALA A 265 -7.32 -6.66 -20.33
C ALA A 265 -8.58 -5.94 -20.87
N LEU A 266 -8.67 -4.61 -20.77
CA LEU A 266 -9.77 -3.87 -21.37
C LEU A 266 -9.78 -4.00 -22.91
N PRO A 267 -10.96 -4.03 -23.56
CA PRO A 267 -11.06 -3.95 -25.01
C PRO A 267 -10.36 -2.70 -25.56
N ASP A 268 -9.78 -2.79 -26.76
CA ASP A 268 -9.06 -1.67 -27.36
C ASP A 268 -9.95 -0.45 -27.57
N GLU A 269 -11.23 -0.65 -27.95
CA GLU A 269 -12.21 0.44 -28.11
C GLU A 269 -12.46 1.22 -26.81
N VAL A 270 -12.30 0.56 -25.64
CA VAL A 270 -12.41 1.22 -24.33
C VAL A 270 -11.13 1.99 -24.02
N LYS A 271 -9.96 1.38 -24.27
CA LYS A 271 -8.65 2.02 -24.06
C LYS A 271 -8.47 3.28 -24.91
N GLU A 272 -8.92 3.26 -26.17
CA GLU A 272 -8.82 4.35 -27.13
C GLU A 272 -9.82 5.50 -26.88
N ARG A 273 -10.87 5.25 -26.07
CA ARG A 273 -11.91 6.25 -25.77
C ARG A 273 -11.40 7.39 -24.89
N TYR A 274 -10.40 7.16 -24.07
CA TYR A 274 -9.93 8.08 -23.04
C TYR A 274 -8.51 8.60 -23.33
N ASP A 275 -8.32 9.91 -23.17
CA ASP A 275 -7.00 10.54 -23.28
C ASP A 275 -6.21 10.43 -21.96
N VAL A 276 -5.24 9.53 -21.94
CA VAL A 276 -4.33 9.34 -20.80
C VAL A 276 -2.98 10.06 -20.96
N THR A 277 -2.82 10.89 -21.97
CA THR A 277 -1.55 11.59 -22.29
C THR A 277 -1.14 12.63 -21.26
N SER A 278 -2.03 12.99 -20.33
CA SER A 278 -1.70 13.85 -19.19
C SER A 278 -0.81 13.15 -18.16
N MET A 279 -0.78 11.79 -18.13
CA MET A 279 0.01 11.03 -17.16
C MET A 279 1.51 11.25 -17.34
N ARG A 280 2.15 11.69 -16.27
CA ARG A 280 3.62 11.93 -16.19
C ARG A 280 4.31 10.90 -15.28
N HIS A 281 3.59 10.39 -14.26
CA HIS A 281 4.11 9.46 -13.27
C HIS A 281 3.05 8.43 -12.88
N ALA A 282 3.09 7.26 -13.49
CA ALA A 282 2.32 6.07 -13.10
C ALA A 282 3.23 5.18 -12.24
N ILE A 283 3.27 5.49 -10.93
CA ILE A 283 4.20 4.89 -10.00
C ILE A 283 3.59 3.63 -9.41
N HIS A 284 4.25 2.48 -9.61
CA HIS A 284 3.77 1.22 -9.07
C HIS A 284 4.73 0.55 -8.10
N GLY A 285 4.21 -0.29 -7.25
CA GLY A 285 4.97 -1.06 -6.27
C GLY A 285 4.12 -2.07 -5.52
N ALA A 286 4.53 -2.44 -4.33
CA ALA A 286 3.85 -3.31 -3.37
C ALA A 286 3.74 -4.79 -3.76
N ALA A 287 3.94 -5.16 -5.03
CA ALA A 287 3.95 -6.53 -5.53
C ALA A 287 4.90 -6.67 -6.72
N PRO A 288 5.40 -7.88 -7.03
CA PRO A 288 6.14 -8.13 -8.26
C PRO A 288 5.29 -7.80 -9.49
N CYS A 289 5.90 -7.11 -10.47
CA CYS A 289 5.26 -6.82 -11.74
C CYS A 289 5.85 -7.74 -12.83
N PRO A 290 5.03 -8.61 -13.46
CA PRO A 290 5.53 -9.43 -14.55
C PRO A 290 6.10 -8.57 -15.70
N ASP A 291 7.22 -8.98 -16.27
CA ASP A 291 7.94 -8.20 -17.30
C ASP A 291 7.07 -7.87 -18.51
N HIS A 292 6.23 -8.82 -18.96
CA HIS A 292 5.32 -8.61 -20.09
C HIS A 292 4.23 -7.58 -19.77
N VAL A 293 3.71 -7.56 -18.53
CA VAL A 293 2.72 -6.57 -18.08
C VAL A 293 3.33 -5.18 -18.05
N LYS A 294 4.51 -5.05 -17.43
CA LYS A 294 5.17 -3.75 -17.34
C LYS A 294 5.58 -3.22 -18.71
N ARG A 295 6.08 -4.08 -19.61
CA ARG A 295 6.41 -3.71 -20.98
C ARG A 295 5.18 -3.21 -21.74
N ALA A 296 4.06 -3.94 -21.68
CA ALA A 296 2.82 -3.54 -22.34
C ALA A 296 2.28 -2.20 -21.80
N MET A 297 2.41 -1.93 -20.50
CA MET A 297 2.05 -0.62 -19.93
C MET A 297 2.97 0.49 -20.42
N ILE A 298 4.28 0.26 -20.51
CA ILE A 298 5.23 1.23 -21.07
C ILE A 298 4.94 1.50 -22.56
N ASP A 299 4.57 0.47 -23.32
CA ASP A 299 4.22 0.60 -24.73
C ASP A 299 2.92 1.42 -24.90
N TRP A 300 1.95 1.31 -23.95
CA TRP A 300 0.68 2.06 -24.00
C TRP A 300 0.79 3.46 -23.39
N TRP A 301 1.30 3.57 -22.12
CA TRP A 301 1.33 4.84 -21.39
C TRP A 301 2.65 5.61 -21.54
N GLY A 302 3.67 4.98 -22.14
CA GLY A 302 4.96 5.60 -22.35
C GLY A 302 5.89 5.53 -21.15
N ARG A 303 6.84 6.45 -21.09
CA ARG A 303 7.91 6.48 -20.09
C ARG A 303 7.49 6.93 -18.70
N CYS A 304 6.21 7.22 -18.49
CA CYS A 304 5.67 7.59 -17.19
C CYS A 304 5.50 6.39 -16.23
N VAL A 305 5.68 5.15 -16.70
CA VAL A 305 5.54 3.94 -15.88
C VAL A 305 6.81 3.73 -15.07
N GLU A 306 6.72 3.97 -13.77
CA GLU A 306 7.84 3.95 -12.83
C GLU A 306 7.60 2.92 -11.73
N GLU A 307 8.66 2.30 -11.23
CA GLU A 307 8.58 1.30 -10.17
C GLU A 307 9.36 1.73 -8.94
N TYR A 308 8.82 1.42 -7.77
CA TYR A 308 9.57 1.50 -6.54
C TYR A 308 9.43 0.23 -5.71
N TYR A 309 10.47 -0.08 -4.98
CA TYR A 309 10.47 -1.07 -3.91
C TYR A 309 10.70 -0.36 -2.60
N ALA A 310 9.82 -0.56 -1.63
CA ALA A 310 9.96 0.02 -0.31
C ALA A 310 9.23 -0.80 0.75
N ALA A 311 9.63 -0.62 2.00
CA ALA A 311 8.92 -1.13 3.16
C ALA A 311 8.19 0.00 3.90
N SER A 312 7.11 -0.33 4.62
CA SER A 312 6.43 0.62 5.52
C SER A 312 7.36 1.10 6.64
N GLU A 313 8.37 0.32 6.95
CA GLU A 313 9.44 0.60 7.89
C GLU A 313 10.36 1.73 7.40
N GLY A 314 10.49 1.90 6.09
CA GLY A 314 11.32 2.89 5.42
C GLY A 314 12.34 2.26 4.47
N GLY A 315 13.07 3.10 3.74
CA GLY A 315 14.06 2.65 2.75
C GLY A 315 13.45 2.12 1.47
N GLY A 316 14.27 2.05 0.42
CA GLY A 316 13.80 1.50 -0.84
C GLY A 316 14.68 1.79 -2.04
N ALA A 317 14.22 1.30 -3.19
CA ALA A 317 14.76 1.52 -4.50
C ALA A 317 13.73 2.15 -5.43
N PHE A 318 14.21 2.73 -6.52
CA PHE A 318 13.39 3.35 -7.55
C PHE A 318 14.00 3.07 -8.94
N ALA A 319 13.13 2.74 -9.88
CA ALA A 319 13.46 2.54 -11.30
C ALA A 319 12.57 3.41 -12.17
N THR A 320 13.16 4.21 -13.04
CA THR A 320 12.47 4.83 -14.16
C THR A 320 12.10 3.79 -15.22
N ALA A 321 11.24 4.14 -16.17
CA ALA A 321 10.98 3.29 -17.33
C ALA A 321 12.26 3.01 -18.13
N GLU A 322 13.17 4.00 -18.25
CA GLU A 322 14.45 3.86 -18.94
C GLU A 322 15.39 2.87 -18.23
N ASP A 323 15.47 2.95 -16.88
CA ASP A 323 16.26 2.00 -16.09
C ASP A 323 15.76 0.58 -16.30
N TRP A 324 14.44 0.40 -16.21
CA TRP A 324 13.82 -0.90 -16.36
C TRP A 324 13.99 -1.47 -17.77
N LEU A 325 13.86 -0.65 -18.82
CA LEU A 325 14.06 -1.08 -20.21
C LEU A 325 15.51 -1.49 -20.50
N LYS A 326 16.48 -0.87 -19.82
CA LYS A 326 17.90 -1.27 -19.89
C LYS A 326 18.17 -2.54 -19.11
N LYS A 327 17.49 -2.71 -17.97
CA LYS A 327 17.69 -3.83 -17.04
C LYS A 327 16.34 -4.40 -16.62
N PRO A 328 15.66 -5.17 -17.49
CA PRO A 328 14.36 -5.76 -17.18
C PRO A 328 14.38 -6.59 -15.89
N GLY A 329 13.32 -6.48 -15.10
CA GLY A 329 13.19 -7.15 -13.80
C GLY A 329 13.83 -6.41 -12.63
N THR A 330 14.52 -5.28 -12.85
CA THR A 330 15.02 -4.47 -11.74
C THR A 330 13.92 -3.66 -11.07
N VAL A 331 14.01 -3.49 -9.74
CA VAL A 331 13.23 -2.51 -8.97
C VAL A 331 14.00 -1.20 -8.74
N GLY A 332 15.14 -1.04 -9.42
CA GLY A 332 15.94 0.18 -9.47
C GLY A 332 17.09 0.25 -8.48
N LYS A 333 17.53 1.47 -8.21
CA LYS A 333 18.63 1.79 -7.30
C LYS A 333 18.11 2.39 -5.98
N ALA A 334 18.95 2.31 -4.95
CA ALA A 334 18.65 2.94 -3.67
C ALA A 334 18.25 4.42 -3.82
N TRP A 335 17.27 4.85 -3.05
CA TRP A 335 16.93 6.27 -2.92
C TRP A 335 18.13 7.08 -2.40
N PRO A 336 18.22 8.37 -2.69
CA PRO A 336 19.33 9.22 -2.23
C PRO A 336 19.52 9.23 -0.69
N ILE A 337 18.43 8.95 0.06
CA ILE A 337 18.40 8.89 1.53
C ILE A 337 18.41 7.45 2.07
N SER A 338 18.66 6.46 1.23
CA SER A 338 18.65 5.03 1.57
C SER A 338 19.93 4.36 1.11
N GLU A 339 20.33 3.33 1.81
CA GLU A 339 21.36 2.38 1.40
C GLU A 339 20.74 0.99 1.32
N LEU A 340 21.07 0.25 0.26
CA LEU A 340 20.70 -1.15 0.08
C LEU A 340 21.93 -2.03 0.23
N ALA A 341 21.77 -3.18 0.86
CA ALA A 341 22.78 -4.19 0.97
C ALA A 341 22.15 -5.58 0.96
N VAL A 342 22.88 -6.56 0.50
CA VAL A 342 22.49 -7.98 0.54
C VAL A 342 23.38 -8.70 1.52
N PHE A 343 22.80 -9.53 2.40
CA PHE A 343 23.52 -10.28 3.41
C PHE A 343 23.20 -11.77 3.31
N ASP A 344 24.19 -12.62 3.65
CA ASP A 344 23.98 -14.05 3.86
C ASP A 344 23.26 -14.35 5.19
N ASP A 345 23.04 -15.64 5.48
CA ASP A 345 22.37 -16.07 6.71
C ASP A 345 23.28 -15.93 7.96
N ASP A 346 24.58 -15.78 7.78
CA ASP A 346 25.55 -15.53 8.86
C ASP A 346 25.71 -14.04 9.18
N GLY A 347 25.04 -13.16 8.40
CA GLY A 347 25.08 -11.70 8.58
C GLY A 347 26.28 -11.03 7.92
N ASN A 348 26.95 -11.69 6.98
CA ASN A 348 28.02 -11.09 6.19
C ASN A 348 27.43 -10.39 4.98
N ARG A 349 27.94 -9.20 4.66
CA ARG A 349 27.54 -8.47 3.44
C ARG A 349 28.09 -9.19 2.20
N LEU A 350 27.19 -9.50 1.28
CA LEU A 350 27.55 -10.16 0.03
C LEU A 350 28.03 -9.17 -1.02
N PRO A 351 28.96 -9.57 -1.91
CA PRO A 351 29.37 -8.77 -3.05
C PRO A 351 28.26 -8.71 -4.11
N PRO A 352 28.35 -7.75 -5.08
CA PRO A 352 27.43 -7.68 -6.19
C PRO A 352 27.34 -9.01 -6.96
N GLY A 353 26.14 -9.33 -7.44
CA GLY A 353 25.83 -10.55 -8.19
C GLY A 353 25.42 -11.75 -7.35
N GLU A 354 25.62 -11.71 -6.03
CA GLU A 354 25.23 -12.80 -5.15
C GLU A 354 23.83 -12.62 -4.56
N LEU A 355 23.11 -13.74 -4.44
CA LEU A 355 21.75 -13.81 -3.89
C LEU A 355 21.78 -13.90 -2.38
N GLY A 356 21.03 -13.03 -1.70
CA GLY A 356 20.86 -13.10 -0.25
C GLY A 356 19.65 -12.28 0.22
N THR A 357 19.58 -12.06 1.52
CA THR A 357 18.51 -11.25 2.12
C THR A 357 18.79 -9.77 1.92
N VAL A 358 17.78 -9.06 1.39
CA VAL A 358 17.86 -7.60 1.15
C VAL A 358 17.67 -6.87 2.47
N TYR A 359 18.59 -5.96 2.75
CA TYR A 359 18.56 -5.05 3.89
C TYR A 359 18.56 -3.60 3.41
N MET A 360 17.89 -2.75 4.17
CA MET A 360 17.75 -1.32 3.89
C MET A 360 18.20 -0.52 5.11
N LYS A 361 18.84 0.63 4.84
CA LYS A 361 19.20 1.62 5.85
C LYS A 361 18.71 2.98 5.41
N MET A 362 18.10 3.73 6.32
CA MET A 362 17.69 5.12 6.11
C MET A 362 18.70 6.05 6.76
N SER A 363 19.05 7.14 6.10
CA SER A 363 19.91 8.19 6.68
C SER A 363 19.20 9.02 7.75
N THR A 364 17.87 8.99 7.79
CA THR A 364 17.06 9.75 8.74
C THR A 364 15.89 8.91 9.26
N GLY A 365 15.63 9.03 10.56
CA GLY A 365 14.46 8.43 11.21
C GLY A 365 14.63 6.94 11.52
N GLY A 366 14.14 6.53 12.67
CA GLY A 366 14.00 5.15 13.07
C GLY A 366 12.53 4.74 13.11
N PHE A 367 12.28 3.45 13.09
CA PHE A 367 10.96 2.87 13.38
C PHE A 367 11.09 1.82 14.49
N SER A 368 9.98 1.50 15.12
CA SER A 368 9.84 0.31 15.94
C SER A 368 8.50 -0.35 15.69
N TYR A 369 8.46 -1.68 15.77
CA TYR A 369 7.18 -2.37 15.86
C TYR A 369 6.56 -2.06 17.21
N HIS A 370 5.31 -1.60 17.21
CA HIS A 370 4.60 -1.25 18.43
C HIS A 370 4.52 -2.47 19.37
N LYS A 371 4.96 -2.30 20.60
CA LYS A 371 5.01 -3.36 21.64
C LYS A 371 5.79 -4.66 21.26
N ASP A 372 6.62 -4.64 20.21
CA ASP A 372 7.40 -5.81 19.78
C ASP A 372 8.88 -5.44 19.52
N ARG A 373 9.59 -5.18 20.62
CA ARG A 373 11.01 -4.84 20.58
C ARG A 373 11.87 -5.99 20.05
N THR A 374 11.54 -7.21 20.44
CA THR A 374 12.30 -8.42 20.04
C THR A 374 12.33 -8.58 18.53
N LYS A 375 11.18 -8.40 17.86
CA LYS A 375 11.13 -8.46 16.40
C LYS A 375 11.83 -7.27 15.75
N THR A 376 11.74 -6.07 16.35
CA THR A 376 12.45 -4.90 15.83
C THR A 376 13.96 -5.16 15.81
N GLU A 377 14.49 -5.78 16.84
CA GLU A 377 15.92 -6.11 16.98
C GLU A 377 16.32 -7.31 16.09
N LYS A 378 15.49 -8.36 16.00
CA LYS A 378 15.77 -9.56 15.20
C LYS A 378 15.90 -9.26 13.69
N ASN A 379 15.21 -8.26 13.20
CA ASN A 379 15.22 -7.88 11.77
C ASN A 379 16.30 -6.83 11.44
N ARG A 380 17.34 -6.70 12.29
CA ARG A 380 18.40 -5.71 12.10
C ARG A 380 19.79 -6.34 12.09
N ILE A 381 20.66 -5.74 11.28
CA ILE A 381 22.10 -5.92 11.30
C ILE A 381 22.69 -4.51 11.37
N GLY A 382 23.17 -4.09 12.54
CA GLY A 382 23.58 -2.71 12.79
C GLY A 382 22.43 -1.73 12.50
N ASP A 383 22.66 -0.75 11.63
CA ASP A 383 21.65 0.24 11.20
C ASP A 383 20.73 -0.28 10.08
N PHE A 384 21.04 -1.41 9.48
CA PHE A 384 20.24 -2.01 8.43
C PHE A 384 19.09 -2.81 9.01
N PHE A 385 17.95 -2.81 8.30
CA PHE A 385 16.80 -3.66 8.62
C PHE A 385 16.31 -4.41 7.39
N THR A 386 15.66 -5.54 7.61
CA THR A 386 15.05 -6.34 6.54
C THR A 386 13.57 -6.59 6.80
N VAL A 387 12.83 -6.79 5.72
CA VAL A 387 11.44 -7.30 5.73
C VAL A 387 11.36 -8.74 5.21
N GLY A 388 12.52 -9.35 4.95
CA GLY A 388 12.67 -10.75 4.58
C GLY A 388 12.57 -11.03 3.08
N ASP A 389 12.79 -10.03 2.25
CA ASP A 389 12.85 -10.20 0.80
C ASP A 389 14.26 -10.69 0.40
N LEU A 390 14.31 -11.58 -0.61
CA LEU A 390 15.53 -12.07 -1.23
C LEU A 390 15.79 -11.30 -2.52
N GLY A 391 17.05 -10.99 -2.79
CA GLY A 391 17.42 -10.26 -4.00
C GLY A 391 18.93 -10.24 -4.28
N ILE A 392 19.27 -9.62 -5.39
CA ILE A 392 20.63 -9.46 -5.89
C ILE A 392 20.84 -7.97 -6.18
N LEU A 393 21.96 -7.42 -5.73
CA LEU A 393 22.46 -6.14 -6.21
C LEU A 393 23.50 -6.39 -7.32
N ASP A 394 23.35 -5.74 -8.47
CA ASP A 394 24.39 -5.83 -9.49
C ASP A 394 25.54 -4.84 -9.22
N GLU A 395 26.59 -4.89 -10.07
CA GLU A 395 27.77 -4.02 -9.97
C GLU A 395 27.45 -2.52 -10.12
N GLU A 396 26.34 -2.18 -10.78
CA GLU A 396 25.87 -0.81 -10.97
C GLU A 396 24.93 -0.34 -9.85
N GLY A 397 24.59 -1.22 -8.88
CA GLY A 397 23.71 -0.95 -7.73
C GLY A 397 22.22 -1.10 -8.03
N TYR A 398 21.84 -1.75 -9.14
CA TYR A 398 20.44 -2.11 -9.39
C TYR A 398 20.04 -3.34 -8.58
N LEU A 399 18.88 -3.25 -7.92
CA LEU A 399 18.31 -4.33 -7.15
C LEU A 399 17.36 -5.16 -8.02
N PHE A 400 17.52 -6.47 -7.95
CA PHE A 400 16.63 -7.47 -8.55
C PHE A 400 16.04 -8.31 -7.42
N LEU A 401 14.75 -8.18 -7.17
CA LEU A 401 14.05 -9.02 -6.20
C LEU A 401 13.78 -10.41 -6.80
N ARG A 402 13.85 -11.42 -5.94
CA ARG A 402 13.51 -12.80 -6.32
C ARG A 402 12.20 -13.25 -5.71
N ASP A 403 12.09 -13.22 -4.39
CA ASP A 403 10.87 -13.56 -3.66
C ASP A 403 11.02 -13.20 -2.18
N ARG A 404 10.00 -13.52 -1.39
CA ARG A 404 10.12 -13.50 0.07
C ARG A 404 10.71 -14.81 0.57
N LYS A 405 11.66 -14.73 1.50
CA LYS A 405 12.28 -15.91 2.12
C LYS A 405 11.24 -16.89 2.67
N ILE A 406 10.14 -16.39 3.24
CA ILE A 406 9.05 -17.19 3.82
C ILE A 406 8.16 -17.87 2.78
N ASP A 407 8.11 -17.37 1.54
CA ASP A 407 7.26 -17.90 0.46
C ASP A 407 8.04 -18.85 -0.47
N MET A 408 9.37 -18.87 -0.35
CA MET A 408 10.24 -19.77 -1.11
C MET A 408 9.85 -21.23 -0.88
N ILE A 409 9.78 -22.01 -1.95
CA ILE A 409 9.45 -23.44 -1.96
C ILE A 409 10.76 -24.23 -1.94
N ILE A 410 10.89 -25.19 -1.05
CA ILE A 410 12.05 -26.07 -0.97
C ILE A 410 11.64 -27.46 -1.43
N SER A 411 11.91 -27.80 -2.68
CA SER A 411 11.56 -29.07 -3.28
C SER A 411 12.81 -29.89 -3.60
N GLY A 412 12.99 -31.02 -2.94
CA GLY A 412 14.18 -31.86 -3.12
C GLY A 412 15.50 -31.16 -2.84
N GLY A 413 15.53 -30.20 -1.90
CA GLY A 413 16.70 -29.37 -1.59
C GLY A 413 16.96 -28.22 -2.56
N VAL A 414 16.08 -28.00 -3.54
CA VAL A 414 16.20 -26.91 -4.50
C VAL A 414 15.26 -25.77 -4.12
N ASN A 415 15.79 -24.54 -4.06
CA ASN A 415 15.00 -23.34 -3.83
C ASN A 415 14.25 -22.95 -5.11
N ILE A 416 12.94 -22.85 -5.02
CA ILE A 416 12.04 -22.44 -6.10
C ILE A 416 11.30 -21.18 -5.66
N TYR A 417 11.25 -20.20 -6.55
CA TYR A 417 10.67 -18.88 -6.27
C TYR A 417 9.29 -18.76 -6.90
N PRO A 418 8.21 -18.70 -6.10
CA PRO A 418 6.83 -18.55 -6.59
C PRO A 418 6.61 -17.46 -7.61
N ALA A 419 7.25 -16.30 -7.45
CA ALA A 419 7.06 -15.16 -8.36
C ALA A 419 7.37 -15.49 -9.84
N GLU A 420 8.37 -16.34 -10.11
CA GLU A 420 8.70 -16.80 -11.46
C GLU A 420 7.59 -17.66 -12.06
N ILE A 421 6.98 -18.49 -11.22
CA ILE A 421 5.89 -19.39 -11.63
C ILE A 421 4.60 -18.58 -11.85
N GLU A 422 4.31 -17.66 -10.95
CA GLU A 422 3.16 -16.74 -11.06
C GLU A 422 3.25 -15.89 -12.33
N ALA A 423 4.44 -15.40 -12.67
CA ALA A 423 4.66 -14.67 -13.93
C ALA A 423 4.40 -15.55 -15.17
N ALA A 424 4.80 -16.81 -15.14
CA ALA A 424 4.52 -17.76 -16.23
C ALA A 424 3.02 -18.08 -16.34
N LEU A 425 2.33 -18.27 -15.22
CA LEU A 425 0.87 -18.50 -15.19
C LEU A 425 0.11 -17.28 -15.75
N LEU A 426 0.46 -16.07 -15.30
CA LEU A 426 -0.16 -14.82 -15.76
C LEU A 426 0.12 -14.48 -17.23
N ALA A 427 1.10 -15.13 -17.86
CA ALA A 427 1.34 -15.00 -19.30
C ALA A 427 0.32 -15.78 -20.15
N HIS A 428 -0.48 -16.65 -19.55
CA HIS A 428 -1.53 -17.38 -20.25
C HIS A 428 -2.79 -16.51 -20.40
N PRO A 429 -3.33 -16.31 -21.62
CA PRO A 429 -4.44 -15.38 -21.86
C PRO A 429 -5.74 -15.72 -21.12
N ALA A 430 -5.95 -16.99 -20.79
CA ALA A 430 -7.12 -17.46 -20.05
C ALA A 430 -6.94 -17.39 -18.51
N VAL A 431 -5.85 -16.80 -18.00
CA VAL A 431 -5.58 -16.63 -16.56
C VAL A 431 -5.77 -15.18 -16.18
N ALA A 432 -6.75 -14.89 -15.33
CA ALA A 432 -7.01 -13.56 -14.79
C ALA A 432 -6.10 -13.24 -13.60
N ASP A 433 -5.82 -14.22 -12.75
CA ASP A 433 -4.91 -14.10 -11.61
C ASP A 433 -4.34 -15.47 -11.21
N ALA A 434 -3.17 -15.47 -10.54
CA ALA A 434 -2.51 -16.71 -10.15
C ALA A 434 -1.71 -16.58 -8.86
N ALA A 435 -1.59 -17.72 -8.17
CA ALA A 435 -0.71 -17.91 -7.02
C ALA A 435 0.04 -19.22 -7.15
N ALA A 436 1.30 -19.25 -6.70
CA ALA A 436 2.09 -20.46 -6.55
C ALA A 436 2.67 -20.59 -5.14
N PHE A 437 2.70 -21.81 -4.61
CA PHE A 437 3.27 -22.08 -3.28
C PHE A 437 3.61 -23.57 -3.14
N GLY A 438 4.41 -23.89 -2.13
CA GLY A 438 4.75 -25.26 -1.78
C GLY A 438 3.65 -25.92 -0.96
N ILE A 439 3.33 -27.16 -1.31
CA ILE A 439 2.50 -28.06 -0.51
C ILE A 439 3.32 -29.27 -0.07
N PRO A 440 2.93 -29.99 1.01
CA PRO A 440 3.69 -31.14 1.50
C PRO A 440 3.85 -32.24 0.44
N HIS A 441 5.07 -32.78 0.31
CA HIS A 441 5.38 -33.93 -0.52
C HIS A 441 6.27 -34.91 0.23
N ALA A 442 5.92 -36.20 0.20
CA ALA A 442 6.57 -37.22 1.02
C ALA A 442 8.08 -37.37 0.76
N ASP A 443 8.50 -37.29 -0.52
CA ASP A 443 9.90 -37.51 -0.91
C ASP A 443 10.70 -36.19 -1.05
N TRP A 444 10.04 -35.12 -1.46
CA TRP A 444 10.71 -33.84 -1.80
C TRP A 444 10.56 -32.76 -0.73
N GLY A 445 9.84 -33.04 0.35
CA GLY A 445 9.49 -32.05 1.36
C GLY A 445 8.34 -31.15 0.91
N GLU A 446 8.55 -30.39 -0.17
CA GLU A 446 7.51 -29.59 -0.83
C GLU A 446 7.42 -29.90 -2.32
N GLU A 447 6.22 -29.79 -2.89
CA GLU A 447 6.00 -29.70 -4.33
C GLU A 447 5.26 -28.42 -4.69
N VAL A 448 5.43 -27.99 -5.95
CA VAL A 448 4.81 -26.76 -6.45
C VAL A 448 3.35 -26.96 -6.78
N LYS A 449 2.48 -26.20 -6.12
CA LYS A 449 1.05 -26.05 -6.36
C LYS A 449 0.76 -24.70 -7.00
N ALA A 450 -0.10 -24.69 -8.03
CA ALA A 450 -0.68 -23.45 -8.56
C ALA A 450 -2.16 -23.35 -8.19
N VAL A 451 -2.63 -22.12 -7.92
CA VAL A 451 -4.05 -21.78 -7.83
C VAL A 451 -4.30 -20.67 -8.85
N VAL A 452 -5.35 -20.83 -9.66
CA VAL A 452 -5.64 -19.95 -10.80
C VAL A 452 -7.07 -19.43 -10.71
N GLU A 453 -7.23 -18.13 -10.92
CA GLU A 453 -8.49 -17.47 -11.22
C GLU A 453 -8.64 -17.43 -12.75
N PRO A 454 -9.64 -18.14 -13.34
CA PRO A 454 -9.86 -18.10 -14.78
C PRO A 454 -10.27 -16.73 -15.27
N ALA A 455 -9.83 -16.34 -16.47
CA ALA A 455 -10.35 -15.16 -17.14
C ALA A 455 -11.82 -15.35 -17.56
N GLU A 456 -12.54 -14.25 -17.74
CA GLU A 456 -13.95 -14.28 -18.13
C GLU A 456 -14.15 -15.15 -19.39
N GLY A 457 -15.19 -15.99 -19.37
CA GLY A 457 -15.48 -16.93 -20.46
C GLY A 457 -14.73 -18.25 -20.42
N HIS A 458 -13.79 -18.46 -19.48
CA HIS A 458 -13.06 -19.70 -19.29
C HIS A 458 -13.58 -20.46 -18.07
N LEU A 459 -13.85 -21.75 -18.24
CA LEU A 459 -14.38 -22.59 -17.18
C LEU A 459 -13.27 -23.43 -16.52
N PRO A 460 -13.30 -23.55 -15.18
CA PRO A 460 -12.38 -24.44 -14.46
C PRO A 460 -12.63 -25.91 -14.84
N GLY A 461 -11.57 -26.72 -14.81
CA GLY A 461 -11.65 -28.16 -15.08
C GLY A 461 -10.34 -28.77 -15.53
N ASP A 462 -10.30 -30.10 -15.62
CA ASP A 462 -9.06 -30.87 -15.92
C ASP A 462 -8.44 -30.52 -17.28
N VAL A 463 -9.27 -30.19 -18.27
CA VAL A 463 -8.78 -29.78 -19.60
C VAL A 463 -8.01 -28.49 -19.50
N PHE A 464 -8.59 -27.47 -18.81
CA PHE A 464 -7.94 -26.18 -18.62
C PHE A 464 -6.69 -26.30 -17.70
N ALA A 465 -6.73 -27.13 -16.65
CA ALA A 465 -5.55 -27.40 -15.84
C ALA A 465 -4.40 -28.00 -16.68
N THR A 466 -4.72 -28.93 -17.58
CA THR A 466 -3.73 -29.53 -18.48
C THR A 466 -3.13 -28.50 -19.45
N GLU A 467 -3.96 -27.61 -19.98
CA GLU A 467 -3.52 -26.50 -20.85
C GLU A 467 -2.54 -25.56 -20.13
N ILE A 468 -2.89 -25.14 -18.90
CA ILE A 468 -2.02 -24.29 -18.07
C ILE A 468 -0.68 -24.98 -17.77
N LEU A 469 -0.71 -26.28 -17.39
CA LEU A 469 0.51 -27.04 -17.12
C LEU A 469 1.38 -27.17 -18.37
N ALA A 470 0.77 -27.38 -19.54
CA ALA A 470 1.47 -27.42 -20.82
C ALA A 470 2.10 -26.08 -21.19
N HIS A 471 1.40 -24.97 -20.92
CA HIS A 471 1.92 -23.62 -21.08
C HIS A 471 3.13 -23.38 -20.17
N CYS A 472 3.02 -23.68 -18.88
CA CYS A 472 4.13 -23.58 -17.93
C CYS A 472 5.32 -24.46 -18.34
N ALA A 473 5.08 -25.59 -18.99
CA ALA A 473 6.15 -26.48 -19.46
C ALA A 473 7.00 -25.89 -20.58
N GLN A 474 6.50 -24.89 -21.30
CA GLN A 474 7.24 -24.18 -22.34
C GLN A 474 8.13 -23.07 -21.76
N LEU A 475 7.76 -22.53 -20.58
CA LEU A 475 8.40 -21.35 -19.99
C LEU A 475 9.32 -21.71 -18.80
N LEU A 476 9.06 -22.85 -18.11
CA LEU A 476 9.71 -23.18 -16.85
C LEU A 476 10.50 -24.48 -16.94
N ALA A 477 11.66 -24.51 -16.27
CA ALA A 477 12.42 -25.74 -16.06
C ALA A 477 11.58 -26.78 -15.28
N GLY A 478 11.80 -28.06 -15.53
CA GLY A 478 10.94 -29.16 -15.03
C GLY A 478 10.70 -29.19 -13.53
N TYR A 479 11.71 -28.82 -12.73
CA TYR A 479 11.61 -28.77 -11.26
C TYR A 479 10.79 -27.58 -10.73
N LYS A 480 10.63 -26.52 -11.51
CA LYS A 480 9.85 -25.32 -11.17
C LYS A 480 8.37 -25.43 -11.55
N ARG A 481 8.02 -26.40 -12.40
CA ARG A 481 6.66 -26.53 -12.94
C ARG A 481 5.67 -26.91 -11.85
N PRO A 482 4.51 -26.27 -11.79
CA PRO A 482 3.43 -26.76 -10.94
C PRO A 482 3.11 -28.23 -11.24
N LYS A 483 2.89 -29.00 -10.18
CA LYS A 483 2.49 -30.41 -10.30
C LYS A 483 0.98 -30.55 -10.40
N SER A 484 0.26 -29.56 -9.90
CA SER A 484 -1.19 -29.51 -9.94
C SER A 484 -1.69 -28.07 -9.97
N VAL A 485 -2.90 -27.89 -10.51
CA VAL A 485 -3.60 -26.60 -10.59
C VAL A 485 -4.96 -26.75 -9.93
N ASP A 486 -5.27 -25.88 -8.97
CA ASP A 486 -6.64 -25.71 -8.47
C ASP A 486 -7.19 -24.38 -8.98
N PHE A 487 -8.51 -24.26 -8.99
CA PHE A 487 -9.20 -23.08 -9.46
C PHE A 487 -9.93 -22.38 -8.33
N ILE A 488 -9.97 -21.06 -8.39
CA ILE A 488 -10.70 -20.21 -7.46
C ILE A 488 -11.49 -19.17 -8.26
N GLU A 489 -12.67 -18.82 -7.78
CA GLU A 489 -13.52 -17.81 -8.43
C GLU A 489 -12.90 -16.41 -8.32
N THR A 490 -12.30 -16.08 -7.16
CA THR A 490 -11.64 -14.79 -6.92
C THR A 490 -10.41 -14.99 -6.07
N MET A 491 -9.27 -14.49 -6.55
CA MET A 491 -8.01 -14.58 -5.83
C MET A 491 -8.05 -13.73 -4.54
N PRO A 492 -7.64 -14.26 -3.37
CA PRO A 492 -7.69 -13.54 -2.12
C PRO A 492 -6.61 -12.44 -2.06
N ARG A 493 -6.87 -11.35 -2.77
CA ARG A 493 -6.05 -10.13 -2.73
C ARG A 493 -6.73 -9.05 -1.93
N ASP A 494 -5.94 -8.24 -1.24
CA ASP A 494 -6.45 -6.97 -0.76
C ASP A 494 -6.65 -5.98 -1.93
N PRO A 495 -7.40 -4.90 -1.73
CA PRO A 495 -7.63 -3.90 -2.78
C PRO A 495 -6.35 -3.23 -3.31
N ASN A 496 -5.24 -3.34 -2.59
CA ASN A 496 -3.91 -2.89 -3.01
C ASN A 496 -3.12 -4.02 -3.71
N GLY A 497 -3.79 -5.05 -4.18
CA GLY A 497 -3.22 -6.14 -4.95
C GLY A 497 -2.40 -7.15 -4.16
N LYS A 498 -2.21 -7.00 -2.85
CA LYS A 498 -1.43 -7.92 -2.04
C LYS A 498 -2.16 -9.25 -1.88
N LEU A 499 -1.50 -10.32 -2.31
CA LEU A 499 -2.02 -11.68 -2.21
C LEU A 499 -1.88 -12.23 -0.79
N TYR A 500 -2.96 -12.77 -0.26
CA TYR A 500 -2.96 -13.51 1.01
C TYR A 500 -2.65 -14.99 0.76
N LYS A 501 -1.42 -15.31 0.32
CA LYS A 501 -0.97 -16.69 0.01
C LYS A 501 -1.30 -17.70 1.10
N ARG A 502 -1.26 -17.29 2.36
CA ARG A 502 -1.60 -18.16 3.49
C ARG A 502 -3.01 -18.73 3.40
N ARG A 503 -4.00 -17.92 2.99
CA ARG A 503 -5.38 -18.38 2.86
C ARG A 503 -5.53 -19.51 1.83
N LEU A 504 -4.66 -19.54 0.82
CA LEU A 504 -4.61 -20.58 -0.20
C LEU A 504 -3.77 -21.77 0.25
N ARG A 505 -2.63 -21.53 0.89
CA ARG A 505 -1.64 -22.54 1.23
C ARG A 505 -1.96 -23.32 2.50
N ASP A 506 -2.36 -22.61 3.58
CA ASP A 506 -2.45 -23.20 4.92
C ASP A 506 -3.40 -24.41 5.00
N PRO A 507 -4.52 -24.52 4.23
CA PRO A 507 -5.33 -25.74 4.19
C PRO A 507 -4.57 -27.01 3.77
N TYR A 508 -3.55 -26.91 2.91
CA TYR A 508 -2.73 -28.07 2.49
C TYR A 508 -1.71 -28.49 3.56
N TRP A 509 -1.44 -27.61 4.52
CA TRP A 509 -0.48 -27.86 5.61
C TRP A 509 -1.16 -28.31 6.90
N GLU A 510 -2.48 -28.49 6.93
CA GLU A 510 -3.18 -29.03 8.10
C GLU A 510 -2.63 -30.42 8.46
N GLY A 511 -2.13 -30.56 9.71
CA GLY A 511 -1.48 -31.78 10.18
C GLY A 511 0.00 -31.95 9.80
N HIS A 512 0.59 -30.98 9.10
CA HIS A 512 2.00 -31.00 8.70
C HIS A 512 2.76 -29.79 9.28
N GLN A 513 4.06 -29.97 9.52
CA GLN A 513 4.93 -28.83 9.89
C GLN A 513 5.74 -28.40 8.67
N ARG A 514 5.68 -27.11 8.35
CA ARG A 514 6.52 -26.54 7.30
C ARG A 514 7.93 -26.27 7.83
N PRO A 515 9.02 -26.67 7.12
CA PRO A 515 10.40 -26.54 7.61
C PRO A 515 10.95 -25.11 7.69
N LEU A 516 10.22 -24.08 7.19
CA LEU A 516 10.68 -22.66 7.18
C LEU A 516 10.11 -21.83 8.32
#